data_8f8b73201c7352ab58314ef6547db283
#
_entry.id   8f8b73201c7352ab58314ef6547db283
#
_cell.length_a   1.000
_cell.length_b   1.000
_cell.length_c   1.000
_cell.angle_alpha   90.00
_cell.angle_beta   90.00
_cell.angle_gamma   90.00
#
_symmetry.space_group_name_H-M   'P 1'
#
loop_
_entity.id
_entity.type
_entity.pdbx_description
1 polymer ?
#
loop_
_entity_poly.entity_id
_entity_poly.type
_entity_poly.pdbx_seq_one_letter_code
_entity_poly.pdbx_strand_id
1 'polypeptide(L)'
;DLILLTVSSYTNLLLLDVQNNEQLKSIDASMLTDLEELQCSYTGLTALDVTHNTKLVKLICSNNKLTTLDLSKNTWLERLFCDGNQLTSLDLSNNTKLNYLECSGNGMSACALNDLYYNLPKCSTTPTNVNMFIAGINNPNEAEGSETSMATKKGWKVSVDGDGSGCNEAYI
;
A
#
# COMPACT_ATOMS: atom_id res chain seq x y z
N ASP A 1 16.35 -19.95 11.38
CA ASP A 1 15.17 -19.29 10.81
C ASP A 1 14.80 -18.10 11.71
N LEU A 2 14.85 -16.88 11.17
CA LEU A 2 14.49 -15.67 11.90
C LEU A 2 12.96 -15.58 11.98
N ILE A 3 12.41 -15.62 13.20
CA ILE A 3 10.95 -15.56 13.44
C ILE A 3 10.52 -14.15 13.85
N LEU A 4 11.38 -13.46 14.61
CA LEU A 4 11.18 -12.09 15.09
C LEU A 4 12.45 -11.28 14.84
N LEU A 5 12.29 -10.09 14.28
CA LEU A 5 13.37 -9.10 14.18
C LEU A 5 13.03 -7.89 15.07
N THR A 6 13.92 -7.59 15.98
CA THR A 6 13.87 -6.36 16.79
C THR A 6 15.13 -5.53 16.52
N VAL A 7 14.97 -4.30 16.08
CA VAL A 7 16.07 -3.40 15.66
C VAL A 7 16.15 -2.17 16.56
N SER A 8 16.19 -2.39 17.87
CA SER A 8 16.11 -1.32 18.87
C SER A 8 17.37 -0.46 19.02
N SER A 9 18.50 -0.84 18.42
CA SER A 9 19.80 -0.17 18.63
C SER A 9 20.24 0.76 17.49
N TYR A 10 19.47 0.87 16.42
CA TYR A 10 19.87 1.55 15.18
C TYR A 10 18.92 2.71 14.84
N THR A 11 18.74 3.65 15.78
CA THR A 11 17.75 4.75 15.65
C THR A 11 17.94 5.64 14.41
N ASN A 12 19.13 5.68 13.84
CA ASN A 12 19.45 6.47 12.62
C ASN A 12 19.41 5.63 11.33
N LEU A 13 18.82 4.44 11.35
CA LEU A 13 18.70 3.61 10.17
C LEU A 13 17.72 4.24 9.19
N LEU A 14 18.15 4.47 7.95
CA LEU A 14 17.33 5.04 6.88
C LEU A 14 16.66 3.97 6.01
N LEU A 15 17.30 2.81 5.88
CA LEU A 15 16.80 1.70 5.08
C LEU A 15 16.92 0.39 5.87
N LEU A 16 15.82 -0.36 5.93
CA LEU A 16 15.78 -1.72 6.43
C LEU A 16 15.28 -2.65 5.31
N ASP A 17 16.13 -3.59 4.90
CA ASP A 17 15.78 -4.64 3.94
C ASP A 17 15.85 -6.02 4.62
N VAL A 18 14.70 -6.67 4.71
CA VAL A 18 14.52 -8.01 5.29
C VAL A 18 13.74 -8.93 4.36
N GLN A 19 13.70 -8.59 3.07
CA GLN A 19 12.97 -9.38 2.07
C GLN A 19 13.44 -10.85 2.01
N ASN A 20 12.56 -11.72 1.52
CA ASN A 20 12.83 -13.15 1.29
C ASN A 20 13.21 -13.93 2.57
N ASN A 21 12.72 -13.49 3.72
CA ASN A 21 12.84 -14.20 4.99
C ASN A 21 11.49 -14.82 5.36
N GLU A 22 11.05 -15.85 4.65
CA GLU A 22 9.70 -16.44 4.72
C GLU A 22 9.26 -16.88 6.14
N GLN A 23 10.21 -17.13 7.03
CA GLN A 23 9.94 -17.50 8.42
C GLN A 23 9.79 -16.28 9.35
N LEU A 24 10.09 -15.08 8.89
CA LEU A 24 9.95 -13.86 9.68
C LEU A 24 8.47 -13.53 9.86
N LYS A 25 7.98 -13.62 11.10
CA LYS A 25 6.56 -13.44 11.43
C LYS A 25 6.21 -12.07 11.99
N SER A 26 7.22 -11.36 12.49
CA SER A 26 7.04 -10.00 13.01
C SER A 26 8.33 -9.18 12.91
N ILE A 27 8.15 -7.88 12.75
CA ILE A 27 9.21 -6.87 12.75
C ILE A 27 8.80 -5.82 13.78
N ASP A 28 9.68 -5.56 14.74
CA ASP A 28 9.55 -4.38 15.59
C ASP A 28 10.50 -3.29 15.09
N ALA A 29 9.96 -2.34 14.36
CA ALA A 29 10.67 -1.19 13.83
C ALA A 29 10.31 0.12 14.58
N SER A 30 9.66 0.03 15.73
CA SER A 30 9.13 1.20 16.47
C SER A 30 10.19 2.23 16.85
N MET A 31 11.43 1.78 17.08
CA MET A 31 12.56 2.66 17.41
C MET A 31 13.26 3.28 16.21
N LEU A 32 12.94 2.85 14.99
CA LEU A 32 13.55 3.34 13.75
C LEU A 32 12.82 4.59 13.25
N THR A 33 12.84 5.66 14.03
CA THR A 33 12.07 6.89 13.75
C THR A 33 12.59 7.67 12.54
N ASP A 34 13.83 7.42 12.11
CA ASP A 34 14.44 8.03 10.92
C ASP A 34 14.26 7.18 9.65
N LEU A 35 13.57 6.03 9.73
CA LEU A 35 13.44 5.11 8.60
C LEU A 35 12.69 5.77 7.44
N GLU A 36 13.33 5.80 6.28
CA GLU A 36 12.79 6.33 5.01
C GLU A 36 12.34 5.20 4.07
N GLU A 37 12.97 4.04 4.15
CA GLU A 37 12.65 2.89 3.30
C GLU A 37 12.58 1.60 4.11
N LEU A 38 11.45 0.87 4.01
CA LEU A 38 11.28 -0.47 4.55
C LEU A 38 10.96 -1.44 3.43
N GLN A 39 11.76 -2.49 3.32
CA GLN A 39 11.58 -3.59 2.37
C GLN A 39 11.42 -4.91 3.14
N CYS A 40 10.21 -5.47 3.13
CA CYS A 40 9.85 -6.69 3.87
C CYS A 40 8.96 -7.65 3.05
N SER A 41 9.11 -7.64 1.72
CA SER A 41 8.38 -8.59 0.86
C SER A 41 8.81 -10.03 1.08
N TYR A 42 7.90 -10.97 0.85
CA TYR A 42 8.17 -12.41 0.97
C TYR A 42 8.72 -12.81 2.35
N THR A 43 8.11 -12.28 3.42
CA THR A 43 8.54 -12.58 4.79
C THR A 43 7.54 -13.46 5.54
N GLY A 44 6.27 -13.44 5.21
CA GLY A 44 5.23 -14.20 5.90
C GLY A 44 4.60 -13.43 7.07
N LEU A 45 4.76 -12.09 7.08
CA LEU A 45 4.15 -11.20 8.08
C LEU A 45 2.63 -11.28 8.04
N THR A 46 2.02 -11.37 9.21
CA THR A 46 0.56 -11.28 9.39
C THR A 46 0.09 -9.92 9.89
N ALA A 47 1.01 -9.12 10.41
CA ALA A 47 0.81 -7.74 10.83
C ALA A 47 2.09 -6.93 10.60
N LEU A 48 1.94 -5.65 10.35
CA LEU A 48 3.05 -4.71 10.19
C LEU A 48 2.63 -3.36 10.79
N ASP A 49 3.35 -2.91 11.83
CA ASP A 49 3.16 -1.59 12.43
C ASP A 49 4.29 -0.66 11.98
N VAL A 50 3.92 0.37 11.24
CA VAL A 50 4.81 1.44 10.74
C VAL A 50 4.40 2.82 11.27
N THR A 51 3.51 2.87 12.27
CA THR A 51 2.97 4.14 12.80
C THR A 51 4.04 5.04 13.44
N HIS A 52 5.15 4.47 13.90
CA HIS A 52 6.29 5.20 14.46
C HIS A 52 7.30 5.66 13.40
N ASN A 53 7.26 5.10 12.20
CA ASN A 53 8.18 5.40 11.11
C ASN A 53 7.64 6.56 10.25
N THR A 54 7.46 7.72 10.88
CA THR A 54 6.75 8.86 10.28
C THR A 54 7.48 9.52 9.11
N LYS A 55 8.77 9.22 8.92
CA LYS A 55 9.60 9.68 7.79
C LYS A 55 9.59 8.72 6.59
N LEU A 56 8.81 7.65 6.66
CA LEU A 56 8.79 6.63 5.61
C LEU A 56 8.33 7.22 4.27
N VAL A 57 9.19 7.07 3.27
CA VAL A 57 8.99 7.53 1.88
C VAL A 57 8.61 6.35 0.98
N LYS A 58 9.17 5.16 1.26
CA LYS A 58 8.94 3.96 0.47
C LYS A 58 8.69 2.75 1.36
N LEU A 59 7.57 2.07 1.12
CA LEU A 59 7.21 0.80 1.77
C LEU A 59 7.03 -0.28 0.73
N ILE A 60 7.78 -1.38 0.87
CA ILE A 60 7.66 -2.60 0.05
C ILE A 60 7.33 -3.75 0.99
N CYS A 61 6.05 -4.14 1.04
CA CYS A 61 5.53 -5.22 1.88
C CYS A 61 4.72 -6.27 1.09
N SER A 62 5.02 -6.40 -0.20
CA SER A 62 4.35 -7.34 -1.10
C SER A 62 4.51 -8.80 -0.68
N ASN A 63 3.54 -9.64 -1.06
CA ASN A 63 3.61 -11.09 -0.85
C ASN A 63 3.82 -11.50 0.62
N ASN A 64 2.94 -10.96 1.47
CA ASN A 64 2.82 -11.29 2.88
C ASN A 64 1.40 -11.82 3.20
N LYS A 65 0.98 -11.78 4.46
CA LYS A 65 -0.34 -12.23 4.92
C LYS A 65 -1.06 -11.11 5.69
N LEU A 66 -0.78 -9.85 5.32
CA LEU A 66 -1.35 -8.69 5.99
C LEU A 66 -2.85 -8.61 5.70
N THR A 67 -3.65 -8.49 6.75
CA THR A 67 -5.10 -8.27 6.65
C THR A 67 -5.49 -6.80 6.80
N THR A 68 -4.64 -6.02 7.42
CA THR A 68 -4.76 -4.57 7.60
C THR A 68 -3.41 -3.89 7.46
N LEU A 69 -3.41 -2.62 7.09
CA LEU A 69 -2.21 -1.79 7.01
C LEU A 69 -2.58 -0.34 7.33
N ASP A 70 -2.14 0.15 8.51
CA ASP A 70 -2.37 1.54 8.93
C ASP A 70 -1.20 2.41 8.47
N LEU A 71 -1.48 3.32 7.54
CA LEU A 71 -0.52 4.28 6.99
C LEU A 71 -0.85 5.73 7.38
N SER A 72 -1.75 5.94 8.32
CA SER A 72 -2.25 7.26 8.71
C SER A 72 -1.16 8.22 9.21
N LYS A 73 -0.05 7.69 9.71
CA LYS A 73 1.11 8.47 10.22
C LYS A 73 2.22 8.65 9.18
N ASN A 74 2.19 7.93 8.06
CA ASN A 74 3.25 7.92 7.06
C ASN A 74 2.96 8.98 5.96
N THR A 75 2.84 10.24 6.37
CA THR A 75 2.42 11.34 5.50
C THR A 75 3.45 11.73 4.43
N TRP A 76 4.68 11.21 4.53
CA TRP A 76 5.76 11.37 3.56
C TRP A 76 5.80 10.25 2.52
N LEU A 77 4.92 9.25 2.64
CA LEU A 77 4.93 8.08 1.77
C LEU A 77 4.66 8.49 0.31
N GLU A 78 5.62 8.14 -0.56
CA GLU A 78 5.57 8.39 -2.00
C GLU A 78 5.32 7.11 -2.79
N ARG A 79 5.82 5.97 -2.31
CA ARG A 79 5.73 4.68 -3.00
C ARG A 79 5.27 3.59 -2.07
N LEU A 80 4.21 2.90 -2.45
CA LEU A 80 3.66 1.77 -1.71
C LEU A 80 3.53 0.54 -2.63
N PHE A 81 4.14 -0.55 -2.19
CA PHE A 81 4.01 -1.88 -2.80
C PHE A 81 3.45 -2.81 -1.72
N CYS A 82 2.18 -3.16 -1.82
CA CYS A 82 1.47 -4.02 -0.87
C CYS A 82 0.65 -5.12 -1.56
N ASP A 83 1.01 -5.43 -2.81
CA ASP A 83 0.40 -6.50 -3.60
C ASP A 83 0.58 -7.88 -2.96
N GLY A 84 -0.28 -8.83 -3.31
CA GLY A 84 -0.17 -10.21 -2.81
C GLY A 84 -0.35 -10.34 -1.29
N ASN A 85 -1.26 -9.58 -0.71
CA ASN A 85 -1.64 -9.64 0.71
C ASN A 85 -3.11 -10.08 0.87
N GLN A 86 -3.71 -9.86 2.04
CA GLN A 86 -5.10 -10.18 2.35
C GLN A 86 -5.87 -8.92 2.79
N LEU A 87 -5.47 -7.74 2.28
CA LEU A 87 -6.12 -6.48 2.61
C LEU A 87 -7.52 -6.45 2.01
N THR A 88 -8.50 -6.12 2.82
CA THR A 88 -9.91 -5.93 2.38
C THR A 88 -10.26 -4.46 2.17
N SER A 89 -9.43 -3.55 2.66
CA SER A 89 -9.52 -2.11 2.47
C SER A 89 -8.15 -1.47 2.62
N LEU A 90 -7.99 -0.25 2.11
CA LEU A 90 -6.76 0.53 2.25
C LEU A 90 -7.11 2.03 2.24
N ASP A 91 -6.87 2.72 3.35
CA ASP A 91 -7.07 4.17 3.46
C ASP A 91 -5.75 4.90 3.22
N LEU A 92 -5.70 5.70 2.17
CA LEU A 92 -4.56 6.51 1.76
C LEU A 92 -4.84 8.02 1.83
N SER A 93 -5.89 8.44 2.52
CA SER A 93 -6.33 9.83 2.62
C SER A 93 -5.26 10.76 3.22
N ASN A 94 -4.41 10.25 4.11
CA ASN A 94 -3.31 11.00 4.71
C ASN A 94 -1.99 10.97 3.90
N ASN A 95 -1.88 10.10 2.90
CA ASN A 95 -0.64 9.91 2.14
C ASN A 95 -0.62 10.81 0.89
N THR A 96 -0.70 12.13 1.12
CA THR A 96 -0.90 13.13 0.06
C THR A 96 0.27 13.26 -0.92
N LYS A 97 1.43 12.69 -0.60
CA LYS A 97 2.61 12.64 -1.48
C LYS A 97 2.70 11.37 -2.33
N LEU A 98 1.77 10.42 -2.11
CA LEU A 98 1.80 9.15 -2.81
C LEU A 98 1.68 9.36 -4.32
N ASN A 99 2.60 8.74 -5.06
CA ASN A 99 2.69 8.82 -6.51
C ASN A 99 2.89 7.45 -7.19
N TYR A 100 3.10 6.41 -6.40
CA TYR A 100 3.16 5.03 -6.87
C TYR A 100 2.42 4.11 -5.90
N LEU A 101 1.48 3.32 -6.41
CA LEU A 101 0.73 2.33 -5.64
C LEU A 101 0.65 1.02 -6.41
N GLU A 102 1.07 -0.06 -5.78
CA GLU A 102 0.82 -1.43 -6.22
C GLU A 102 0.11 -2.19 -5.10
N CYS A 103 -1.15 -2.58 -5.33
CA CYS A 103 -2.01 -3.22 -4.33
C CYS A 103 -2.81 -4.40 -4.89
N SER A 104 -2.35 -4.97 -6.01
CA SER A 104 -2.97 -6.13 -6.65
C SER A 104 -2.94 -7.38 -5.78
N GLY A 105 -3.75 -8.39 -6.09
CA GLY A 105 -3.73 -9.66 -5.37
C GLY A 105 -4.08 -9.53 -3.89
N ASN A 106 -5.01 -8.63 -3.57
CA ASN A 106 -5.61 -8.45 -2.23
C ASN A 106 -7.08 -8.87 -2.25
N GLY A 107 -7.77 -8.80 -1.12
CA GLY A 107 -9.19 -9.16 -0.97
C GLY A 107 -10.14 -7.97 -1.02
N MET A 108 -9.80 -6.91 -1.78
CA MET A 108 -10.64 -5.71 -1.88
C MET A 108 -11.83 -5.94 -2.81
N SER A 109 -13.05 -5.67 -2.32
CA SER A 109 -14.26 -5.65 -3.14
C SER A 109 -14.28 -4.45 -4.07
N ALA A 110 -15.21 -4.43 -5.05
CA ALA A 110 -15.41 -3.26 -5.92
C ALA A 110 -15.69 -1.98 -5.12
N CYS A 111 -16.49 -2.05 -4.05
CA CYS A 111 -16.75 -0.91 -3.18
C CYS A 111 -15.49 -0.44 -2.45
N ALA A 112 -14.69 -1.37 -1.89
CA ALA A 112 -13.43 -1.03 -1.23
C ALA A 112 -12.42 -0.39 -2.20
N LEU A 113 -12.42 -0.81 -3.46
CA LEU A 113 -11.61 -0.17 -4.51
C LEU A 113 -12.13 1.22 -4.86
N ASN A 114 -13.45 1.42 -4.91
CA ASN A 114 -14.02 2.73 -5.13
C ASN A 114 -13.67 3.69 -3.98
N ASP A 115 -13.73 3.24 -2.72
CA ASP A 115 -13.28 4.00 -1.56
C ASP A 115 -11.80 4.37 -1.68
N LEU A 116 -10.96 3.41 -2.07
CA LEU A 116 -9.56 3.64 -2.33
C LEU A 116 -9.38 4.73 -3.40
N TYR A 117 -10.02 4.59 -4.57
CA TYR A 117 -9.91 5.56 -5.68
C TYR A 117 -10.40 6.96 -5.26
N TYR A 118 -11.48 7.01 -4.48
CA TYR A 118 -12.00 8.27 -3.94
C TYR A 118 -11.01 8.96 -3.01
N ASN A 119 -10.28 8.21 -2.20
CA ASN A 119 -9.33 8.73 -1.21
C ASN A 119 -7.92 8.95 -1.75
N LEU A 120 -7.59 8.50 -2.97
CA LEU A 120 -6.29 8.76 -3.58
C LEU A 120 -6.00 10.27 -3.68
N PRO A 121 -4.76 10.70 -3.40
CA PRO A 121 -4.36 12.10 -3.57
C PRO A 121 -4.43 12.51 -5.04
N LYS A 122 -4.63 13.81 -5.29
CA LYS A 122 -4.40 14.39 -6.62
C LYS A 122 -2.91 14.39 -6.92
N CYS A 123 -2.56 13.93 -8.12
CA CYS A 123 -1.19 14.07 -8.60
C CYS A 123 -0.85 15.52 -8.82
N SER A 124 0.16 15.99 -8.12
CA SER A 124 0.61 17.38 -8.19
C SER A 124 1.55 17.65 -9.36
N THR A 125 1.95 16.62 -10.12
CA THR A 125 2.92 16.77 -11.20
C THR A 125 2.32 16.45 -12.56
N THR A 126 2.64 17.29 -13.56
CA THR A 126 2.37 17.00 -14.98
C THR A 126 2.97 15.65 -15.37
N PRO A 127 2.30 14.89 -16.23
CA PRO A 127 2.43 13.43 -16.36
C PRO A 127 3.71 12.90 -17.02
N THR A 128 4.84 13.54 -16.88
CA THR A 128 6.07 13.08 -17.55
C THR A 128 6.79 11.94 -16.85
N ASN A 129 6.50 11.66 -15.56
CA ASN A 129 7.18 10.59 -14.81
C ASN A 129 6.32 9.91 -13.72
N VAL A 130 5.00 10.01 -13.80
CA VAL A 130 4.14 9.38 -12.80
C VAL A 130 3.69 8.02 -13.31
N ASN A 131 4.42 6.99 -13.00
CA ASN A 131 3.95 5.62 -13.12
C ASN A 131 3.08 5.31 -11.90
N MET A 132 1.84 5.75 -11.96
CA MET A 132 0.87 5.46 -10.94
C MET A 132 0.18 4.18 -11.33
N PHE A 133 0.70 3.11 -10.81
CA PHE A 133 0.17 1.78 -11.03
C PHE A 133 -0.69 1.37 -9.85
N ILE A 134 -1.97 1.25 -10.08
CA ILE A 134 -2.76 0.28 -9.35
C ILE A 134 -2.69 -0.98 -10.20
N ALA A 135 -1.72 -1.83 -9.92
CA ALA A 135 -1.51 -3.02 -10.69
C ALA A 135 -2.51 -4.10 -10.30
N GLY A 136 -3.04 -4.71 -11.32
CA GLY A 136 -3.67 -5.99 -11.42
C GLY A 136 -4.42 -6.56 -10.22
N ILE A 137 -5.71 -6.65 -10.33
CA ILE A 137 -6.51 -7.52 -9.47
C ILE A 137 -6.45 -8.91 -10.10
N ASN A 138 -5.87 -9.86 -9.38
CA ASN A 138 -5.81 -11.26 -9.83
C ASN A 138 -7.17 -11.97 -9.73
N ASN A 139 -8.19 -11.29 -9.24
CA ASN A 139 -9.55 -11.78 -9.23
C ASN A 139 -10.42 -10.87 -10.08
N PRO A 140 -10.73 -11.23 -11.32
CA PRO A 140 -11.59 -10.44 -12.21
C PRO A 140 -12.97 -10.18 -11.59
N ASN A 141 -13.44 -11.03 -10.66
CA ASN A 141 -14.73 -10.85 -9.99
C ASN A 141 -14.71 -9.76 -8.91
N GLU A 142 -13.54 -9.35 -8.43
CA GLU A 142 -13.41 -8.29 -7.41
C GLU A 142 -13.24 -6.91 -8.04
N ALA A 143 -12.60 -6.84 -9.22
CA ALA A 143 -12.47 -5.60 -9.99
C ALA A 143 -13.68 -5.31 -10.87
N GLU A 144 -14.41 -6.35 -11.23
CA GLU A 144 -15.63 -6.20 -11.99
C GLU A 144 -16.60 -5.32 -11.19
N GLY A 145 -16.85 -4.12 -11.72
CA GLY A 145 -17.68 -3.14 -11.06
C GLY A 145 -16.96 -2.03 -10.30
N SER A 146 -15.63 -1.96 -10.26
CA SER A 146 -14.93 -0.82 -9.68
C SER A 146 -14.88 0.39 -10.65
N GLU A 147 -15.02 1.61 -10.08
CA GLU A 147 -15.07 2.86 -10.84
C GLU A 147 -13.68 3.50 -10.98
N THR A 148 -12.90 3.07 -11.95
CA THR A 148 -11.53 3.57 -12.18
C THR A 148 -11.47 5.03 -12.61
N SER A 149 -12.60 5.60 -13.10
CA SER A 149 -12.67 6.99 -13.55
C SER A 149 -12.37 7.98 -12.42
N MET A 150 -12.64 7.62 -11.17
CA MET A 150 -12.33 8.46 -10.00
C MET A 150 -10.81 8.64 -9.83
N ALA A 151 -10.04 7.56 -9.97
CA ALA A 151 -8.60 7.62 -9.90
C ALA A 151 -8.02 8.37 -11.11
N THR A 152 -8.51 8.10 -12.33
CA THR A 152 -8.01 8.74 -13.55
C THR A 152 -8.27 10.24 -13.57
N LYS A 153 -9.39 10.73 -13.04
CA LYS A 153 -9.67 12.17 -12.86
C LYS A 153 -8.67 12.86 -11.92
N LYS A 154 -8.02 12.10 -11.04
CA LYS A 154 -6.96 12.60 -10.15
C LYS A 154 -5.56 12.46 -10.74
N GLY A 155 -5.44 12.01 -11.98
CA GLY A 155 -4.19 11.84 -12.71
C GLY A 155 -3.55 10.47 -12.54
N TRP A 156 -4.25 9.49 -11.91
CA TRP A 156 -3.73 8.13 -11.76
C TRP A 156 -3.95 7.31 -13.03
N LYS A 157 -2.94 6.52 -13.39
CA LYS A 157 -3.09 5.49 -14.43
C LYS A 157 -3.48 4.19 -13.73
N VAL A 158 -4.65 3.69 -14.03
CA VAL A 158 -5.18 2.45 -13.45
C VAL A 158 -5.02 1.33 -14.46
N SER A 159 -4.40 0.22 -14.06
CA SER A 159 -4.18 -0.94 -14.93
C SER A 159 -5.25 -2.01 -14.78
N VAL A 160 -6.36 -1.70 -14.15
CA VAL A 160 -7.50 -2.61 -13.95
C VAL A 160 -8.71 -2.05 -14.64
N ASP A 161 -9.45 -2.91 -15.31
CA ASP A 161 -10.72 -2.57 -15.91
C ASP A 161 -11.86 -2.89 -14.91
N GLY A 162 -12.63 -1.88 -14.56
CA GLY A 162 -13.86 -1.98 -13.79
C GLY A 162 -14.78 -0.81 -14.15
N ASP A 163 -16.07 -1.04 -14.17
CA ASP A 163 -17.07 -0.06 -14.58
C ASP A 163 -17.92 0.52 -13.43
N GLY A 164 -17.66 0.11 -12.19
CA GLY A 164 -18.39 0.57 -11.01
C GLY A 164 -19.75 -0.07 -10.81
N SER A 165 -20.20 -0.94 -11.71
CA SER A 165 -21.57 -1.48 -11.70
C SER A 165 -21.86 -2.41 -10.51
N GLY A 166 -20.83 -2.96 -9.88
CA GLY A 166 -20.96 -3.86 -8.73
C GLY A 166 -21.11 -3.15 -7.37
N CYS A 167 -20.98 -1.82 -7.33
CA CYS A 167 -21.10 -1.03 -6.11
C CYS A 167 -22.32 -0.11 -6.19
N ASN A 168 -23.33 -0.34 -5.32
CA ASN A 168 -24.56 0.45 -5.29
C ASN A 168 -24.46 1.73 -4.45
N GLU A 169 -23.30 2.05 -3.89
CA GLU A 169 -23.11 3.28 -3.13
C GLU A 169 -22.83 4.45 -4.09
N ALA A 170 -23.69 5.46 -4.03
CA ALA A 170 -23.54 6.68 -4.81
C ALA A 170 -22.43 7.54 -4.20
N TYR A 171 -21.29 7.62 -4.85
CA TYR A 171 -20.28 8.64 -4.57
C TYR A 171 -20.73 9.95 -5.25
N ILE A 172 -21.45 10.78 -4.49
CA ILE A 172 -21.94 12.10 -4.90
C ILE A 172 -20.90 13.18 -4.57
#